data_4bf16b9c607608f41c4e3b3a82807738
#
_entry.id   4bf16b9c607608f41c4e3b3a82807738
#
_cell.length_a   1.000
_cell.length_b   1.000
_cell.length_c   1.000
_cell.angle_alpha   90.00
_cell.angle_beta   90.00
_cell.angle_gamma   90.00
#
_symmetry.space_group_name_H-M   'P 1'
#
loop_
_entity.id
_entity.type
_entity.pdbx_description
1 polymer ?
#
loop_
_entity_poly.entity_id
_entity_poly.type
_entity_poly.pdbx_seq_one_letter_code
_entity_poly.pdbx_strand_id
1 'polypeptide(L)'
;GGPDGGNYYWTTSEDEPDLIYEWIDIENEATQLNFPHNDEFSSEQISLPFDFYYFDASYNYLDVNANGWVGWNSSNETVWENGNIPSSSMPRPAIFGYFDDLNPENDNSNSSSSGDIYYHVNEDRAVIWFDDVVRWEGEAGAGTYDFQIVLYSDGKFKCNYREMTGTTNQATIGWQNGLGTEGTQLSTVGESFVSNNFTWEAKTFSTASITWLTLTSDDGSLNGSLAGNESANIYAQVVTSDLEQGDYTAAINITSPDADPVAVSVTLTVT
;
A
#
# COMPACT_ATOMS: atom_id res chain seq x y z
N GLY A 1 2.82 -3.31 -11.08
CA GLY A 1 1.44 -3.64 -11.47
C GLY A 1 0.49 -2.47 -11.38
N GLY A 2 -0.77 -2.72 -11.69
CA GLY A 2 -1.83 -1.71 -11.72
C GLY A 2 -2.14 -1.17 -13.12
N PRO A 3 -3.12 -0.22 -13.27
CA PRO A 3 -3.93 0.27 -12.17
C PRO A 3 -5.01 -0.74 -11.74
N ASP A 4 -5.36 -0.71 -10.47
CA ASP A 4 -6.57 -1.36 -9.97
C ASP A 4 -7.82 -0.46 -10.09
N GLY A 5 -8.98 -0.91 -9.56
CA GLY A 5 -10.21 -0.11 -9.56
C GLY A 5 -10.11 1.22 -8.81
N GLY A 6 -9.16 1.36 -7.88
CA GLY A 6 -8.84 2.61 -7.17
C GLY A 6 -7.79 3.48 -7.86
N ASN A 7 -7.37 3.11 -9.06
CA ASN A 7 -6.27 3.74 -9.82
C ASN A 7 -4.91 3.67 -9.11
N TYR A 8 -4.69 2.65 -8.27
CA TYR A 8 -3.40 2.40 -7.66
C TYR A 8 -2.48 1.64 -8.61
N TYR A 9 -1.27 2.13 -8.75
CA TYR A 9 -0.14 1.45 -9.35
C TYR A 9 0.81 1.03 -8.23
N TRP A 10 1.44 -0.12 -8.40
CA TRP A 10 2.39 -0.61 -7.43
C TRP A 10 3.65 -1.16 -8.10
N THR A 11 4.72 -1.16 -7.33
CA THR A 11 6.01 -1.72 -7.72
C THR A 11 6.76 -2.24 -6.50
N THR A 12 7.81 -3.01 -6.74
CA THR A 12 8.68 -3.57 -5.69
C THR A 12 10.11 -3.10 -5.86
N SER A 13 10.91 -3.19 -4.80
CA SER A 13 12.34 -2.91 -4.85
C SER A 13 13.14 -3.90 -5.72
N GLU A 14 12.53 -5.01 -6.13
CA GLU A 14 13.13 -5.98 -7.05
C GLU A 14 12.83 -5.63 -8.52
N ASP A 15 11.70 -4.98 -8.79
CA ASP A 15 11.26 -4.65 -10.14
C ASP A 15 11.71 -3.25 -10.60
N GLU A 16 11.82 -2.29 -9.66
CA GLU A 16 12.11 -0.89 -9.97
C GLU A 16 13.43 -0.46 -9.29
N PRO A 17 14.50 -0.21 -10.07
CA PRO A 17 15.80 0.17 -9.51
C PRO A 17 15.82 1.46 -8.67
N ASP A 18 14.86 2.35 -8.89
CA ASP A 18 14.73 3.61 -8.17
C ASP A 18 13.96 3.46 -6.84
N LEU A 19 13.24 2.36 -6.66
CA LEU A 19 12.59 2.04 -5.39
C LEU A 19 13.56 1.27 -4.50
N ILE A 20 14.33 2.01 -3.71
CA ILE A 20 15.30 1.42 -2.79
C ILE A 20 14.61 1.09 -1.46
N TYR A 21 14.90 -0.10 -0.92
CA TYR A 21 14.54 -0.41 0.47
C TYR A 21 15.19 0.60 1.41
N GLU A 22 14.39 1.25 2.23
CA GLU A 22 14.83 2.20 3.25
C GLU A 22 13.99 2.04 4.51
N TRP A 23 14.62 1.57 5.58
CA TRP A 23 13.99 1.51 6.89
C TRP A 23 13.82 2.91 7.48
N ILE A 24 12.64 3.24 7.96
CA ILE A 24 12.38 4.52 8.61
C ILE A 24 12.58 4.31 10.11
N ASP A 25 13.69 4.80 10.64
CA ASP A 25 13.98 4.72 12.07
C ASP A 25 13.07 5.67 12.86
N ILE A 26 12.23 5.09 13.70
CA ILE A 26 11.33 5.82 14.62
C ILE A 26 11.57 5.44 16.08
N GLU A 27 12.59 4.63 16.40
CA GLU A 27 12.81 4.05 17.74
C GLU A 27 12.79 5.09 18.86
N ASN A 28 13.36 6.27 18.63
CA ASN A 28 13.44 7.32 19.64
C ASN A 28 12.21 8.25 19.72
N GLU A 29 11.29 8.15 18.77
CA GLU A 29 10.11 9.04 18.61
C GLU A 29 8.79 8.27 18.65
N ALA A 30 8.86 6.96 18.63
CA ALA A 30 7.70 6.10 18.52
C ALA A 30 6.86 6.07 19.80
N THR A 31 5.57 5.94 19.61
CA THR A 31 4.59 5.64 20.67
C THR A 31 4.15 4.19 20.51
N GLN A 32 4.24 3.42 21.60
CA GLN A 32 3.74 2.05 21.63
C GLN A 32 2.22 2.03 21.60
N LEU A 33 1.64 1.16 20.78
CA LEU A 33 0.19 0.92 20.73
C LEU A 33 -0.25 -0.05 21.83
N ASN A 34 -1.43 0.20 22.36
CA ASN A 34 -2.11 -0.73 23.27
C ASN A 34 -3.34 -1.30 22.55
N PHE A 35 -3.54 -2.59 22.71
CA PHE A 35 -4.71 -3.31 22.23
C PHE A 35 -5.58 -3.66 23.44
N PRO A 36 -6.64 -2.88 23.72
CA PRO A 36 -7.35 -2.95 25.02
C PRO A 36 -8.20 -4.22 25.18
N HIS A 37 -8.44 -4.94 24.10
CA HIS A 37 -9.35 -6.10 24.11
C HIS A 37 -8.63 -7.42 23.91
N ASN A 38 -7.94 -7.60 22.82
CA ASN A 38 -7.08 -8.76 22.48
C ASN A 38 -6.41 -8.49 21.12
N ASP A 39 -5.64 -9.44 20.65
CA ASP A 39 -4.95 -9.43 19.36
C ASP A 39 -5.87 -9.39 18.12
N GLU A 40 -7.17 -9.57 18.28
CA GLU A 40 -8.16 -9.53 17.20
C GLU A 40 -8.74 -8.12 16.94
N PHE A 41 -8.39 -7.13 17.76
CA PHE A 41 -8.99 -5.81 17.66
C PHE A 41 -8.00 -4.76 17.15
N SER A 42 -8.58 -3.67 16.66
CA SER A 42 -7.82 -2.49 16.29
C SER A 42 -7.48 -1.64 17.53
N SER A 43 -6.42 -0.86 17.40
CA SER A 43 -6.01 0.15 18.37
C SER A 43 -7.06 1.25 18.52
N GLU A 44 -6.87 2.13 19.50
CA GLU A 44 -7.52 3.45 19.47
C GLU A 44 -7.06 4.22 18.22
N GLN A 45 -7.94 5.12 17.74
CA GLN A 45 -7.68 5.89 16.53
C GLN A 45 -6.45 6.79 16.68
N ILE A 46 -5.55 6.71 15.73
CA ILE A 46 -4.39 7.58 15.60
C ILE A 46 -4.75 8.76 14.71
N SER A 47 -4.69 9.99 15.25
CA SER A 47 -4.93 11.19 14.46
C SER A 47 -3.79 11.46 13.49
N LEU A 48 -4.11 11.76 12.24
CA LEU A 48 -3.17 12.20 11.23
C LEU A 48 -3.21 13.72 11.10
N PRO A 49 -2.07 14.43 11.00
CA PRO A 49 -2.03 15.86 10.75
C PRO A 49 -2.28 16.24 9.28
N PHE A 50 -2.56 15.26 8.44
CA PHE A 50 -2.87 15.40 7.02
C PHE A 50 -4.10 14.55 6.66
N ASP A 51 -4.72 14.90 5.53
CA ASP A 51 -5.78 14.08 4.94
C ASP A 51 -5.15 13.00 4.06
N PHE A 52 -5.38 11.75 4.40
CA PHE A 52 -4.98 10.59 3.59
C PHE A 52 -6.12 10.18 2.67
N TYR A 53 -5.92 10.31 1.38
CA TYR A 53 -6.89 9.90 0.37
C TYR A 53 -6.71 8.42 0.05
N TYR A 54 -7.80 7.65 0.25
CA TYR A 54 -7.81 6.22 -0.01
C TYR A 54 -9.09 5.82 -0.74
N PHE A 55 -8.95 5.34 -1.98
CA PHE A 55 -10.05 5.19 -2.92
C PHE A 55 -10.87 6.49 -3.03
N ASP A 56 -12.18 6.43 -2.78
CA ASP A 56 -13.10 7.56 -2.90
C ASP A 56 -13.30 8.35 -1.61
N ALA A 57 -12.47 8.12 -0.59
CA ALA A 57 -12.61 8.73 0.73
C ALA A 57 -11.32 9.40 1.21
N SER A 58 -11.48 10.34 2.14
CA SER A 58 -10.40 11.04 2.82
C SER A 58 -10.47 10.79 4.32
N TYR A 59 -9.34 10.49 4.94
CA TYR A 59 -9.23 10.16 6.34
C TYR A 59 -8.14 10.99 7.02
N ASN A 60 -8.45 11.54 8.19
CA ASN A 60 -7.47 12.25 9.05
C ASN A 60 -7.16 11.46 10.33
N TYR A 61 -7.39 10.18 10.30
CA TYR A 61 -7.05 9.20 11.35
C TYR A 61 -6.79 7.85 10.71
N LEU A 62 -6.24 6.91 11.48
CA LEU A 62 -6.15 5.50 11.13
C LEU A 62 -6.34 4.63 12.36
N ASP A 63 -6.76 3.40 12.14
CA ASP A 63 -6.80 2.31 13.10
C ASP A 63 -5.70 1.30 12.72
N VAL A 64 -5.01 0.73 13.69
CA VAL A 64 -4.00 -0.33 13.48
C VAL A 64 -4.53 -1.61 14.10
N ASN A 65 -4.57 -2.68 13.32
CA ASN A 65 -4.96 -3.98 13.85
C ASN A 65 -3.73 -4.83 14.17
N ALA A 66 -3.78 -5.55 15.29
CA ALA A 66 -2.70 -6.42 15.75
C ALA A 66 -2.29 -7.46 14.70
N ASN A 67 -3.22 -7.88 13.86
CA ASN A 67 -3.04 -8.87 12.80
C ASN A 67 -2.39 -8.32 11.51
N GLY A 68 -1.58 -7.25 11.59
CA GLY A 68 -0.67 -6.85 10.50
C GLY A 68 -1.29 -5.98 9.41
N TRP A 69 -2.36 -5.21 9.72
CA TRP A 69 -3.00 -4.31 8.76
C TRP A 69 -3.41 -2.98 9.40
N VAL A 70 -3.68 -1.99 8.58
CA VAL A 70 -4.23 -0.68 8.97
C VAL A 70 -5.50 -0.38 8.19
N GLY A 71 -6.41 0.40 8.80
CA GLY A 71 -7.67 0.76 8.17
C GLY A 71 -8.36 1.95 8.82
N TRP A 72 -9.66 2.12 8.52
CA TRP A 72 -10.43 3.31 8.90
C TRP A 72 -11.86 2.91 9.28
N ASN A 73 -12.13 2.65 10.58
CA ASN A 73 -13.39 2.04 11.07
C ASN A 73 -13.76 0.79 10.26
N SER A 74 -12.80 -0.08 10.06
CA SER A 74 -12.94 -1.20 9.16
C SER A 74 -14.00 -2.18 9.62
N SER A 75 -14.84 -2.62 8.68
CA SER A 75 -15.73 -3.76 8.94
C SER A 75 -14.90 -5.04 9.00
N ASN A 76 -15.36 -6.02 9.79
CA ASN A 76 -14.70 -7.32 9.98
C ASN A 76 -13.33 -7.23 10.66
N GLU A 77 -13.12 -6.26 11.53
CA GLU A 77 -11.85 -6.05 12.22
C GLU A 77 -11.40 -7.23 13.09
N THR A 78 -12.32 -8.07 13.54
CA THR A 78 -12.05 -9.25 14.36
C THR A 78 -11.77 -10.53 13.55
N VAL A 79 -11.61 -10.41 12.25
CA VAL A 79 -11.21 -11.54 11.41
C VAL A 79 -9.70 -11.74 11.55
N TRP A 80 -9.31 -12.89 12.11
CA TRP A 80 -7.92 -13.32 12.25
C TRP A 80 -7.48 -14.25 11.12
N GLU A 81 -8.41 -15.05 10.58
CA GLU A 81 -8.14 -15.95 9.45
C GLU A 81 -8.04 -15.14 8.16
N ASN A 82 -6.84 -15.02 7.62
CA ASN A 82 -6.59 -14.31 6.38
C ASN A 82 -7.15 -15.05 5.16
N GLY A 83 -7.38 -14.33 4.07
CA GLY A 83 -7.98 -14.87 2.85
C GLY A 83 -7.75 -13.97 1.65
N ASN A 84 -8.34 -14.34 0.54
CA ASN A 84 -8.19 -13.57 -0.70
C ASN A 84 -8.88 -12.21 -0.62
N ILE A 85 -8.27 -11.21 -1.22
CA ILE A 85 -8.79 -9.84 -1.41
C ILE A 85 -8.75 -9.45 -2.91
N PRO A 86 -9.67 -8.56 -3.38
CA PRO A 86 -10.74 -7.92 -2.62
C PRO A 86 -11.86 -8.89 -2.24
N SER A 87 -12.38 -8.72 -1.03
CA SER A 87 -13.47 -9.56 -0.51
C SER A 87 -14.26 -8.83 0.58
N SER A 88 -15.58 -8.95 0.52
CA SER A 88 -16.45 -8.38 1.55
C SER A 88 -16.39 -9.14 2.90
N SER A 89 -15.75 -10.29 2.97
CA SER A 89 -15.54 -11.05 4.21
C SER A 89 -14.25 -10.67 4.94
N MET A 90 -13.32 -10.00 4.29
CA MET A 90 -12.06 -9.54 4.87
C MET A 90 -12.20 -8.14 5.49
N PRO A 91 -11.26 -7.69 6.36
CA PRO A 91 -11.23 -6.32 6.89
C PRO A 91 -11.25 -5.27 5.77
N ARG A 92 -12.12 -4.22 5.90
CA ARG A 92 -12.28 -3.21 4.86
C ARG A 92 -12.89 -1.90 5.35
N PRO A 93 -12.46 -0.70 4.87
CA PRO A 93 -11.27 -0.52 4.00
C PRO A 93 -9.99 -0.87 4.74
N ALA A 94 -8.99 -1.44 4.06
CA ALA A 94 -7.75 -1.85 4.71
C ALA A 94 -6.54 -1.91 3.77
N ILE A 95 -5.35 -1.67 4.33
CA ILE A 95 -4.03 -1.94 3.74
C ILE A 95 -3.39 -3.04 4.58
N PHE A 96 -3.11 -4.17 3.96
CA PHE A 96 -2.55 -5.35 4.56
C PHE A 96 -1.04 -5.38 4.33
N GLY A 97 -0.28 -5.04 5.36
CA GLY A 97 1.17 -5.13 5.32
C GLY A 97 1.64 -6.58 5.40
N TYR A 98 1.11 -7.30 6.37
CA TYR A 98 1.35 -8.73 6.55
C TYR A 98 0.19 -9.29 7.37
N PHE A 99 -0.99 -9.46 6.73
CA PHE A 99 -2.19 -9.94 7.41
C PHE A 99 -2.11 -11.45 7.64
N ASP A 100 -1.96 -11.80 8.90
CA ASP A 100 -1.94 -13.15 9.44
C ASP A 100 -2.40 -13.07 10.91
N ASP A 101 -2.65 -14.19 11.54
CA ASP A 101 -2.97 -14.29 12.98
C ASP A 101 -1.72 -13.95 13.81
N LEU A 102 -1.46 -12.65 13.99
CA LEU A 102 -0.30 -12.14 14.72
C LEU A 102 -0.64 -11.89 16.18
N ASN A 103 0.34 -12.08 17.04
CA ASN A 103 0.18 -12.03 18.50
C ASN A 103 1.26 -11.16 19.17
N PRO A 104 1.10 -9.81 19.15
CA PRO A 104 2.01 -8.91 19.86
C PRO A 104 1.91 -9.08 21.37
N GLU A 105 2.97 -8.70 22.12
CA GLU A 105 3.10 -8.93 23.57
C GLU A 105 2.00 -8.27 24.41
N ASN A 106 1.35 -7.23 23.91
CA ASN A 106 0.34 -6.46 24.64
C ASN A 106 -1.07 -7.04 24.59
N ASP A 107 -1.23 -8.24 24.10
CA ASP A 107 -2.50 -8.89 24.11
C ASP A 107 -2.79 -9.46 25.45
N ASN A 108 -3.22 -9.39 26.35
CA ASN A 108 -3.54 -10.01 27.64
C ASN A 108 -3.98 -11.50 27.57
N SER A 109 -3.83 -12.19 26.45
CA SER A 109 -4.53 -13.46 26.25
C SER A 109 -3.63 -14.70 26.27
N ASN A 110 -2.29 -14.56 26.10
CA ASN A 110 -1.47 -15.72 25.83
C ASN A 110 -0.01 -15.59 26.31
N SER A 111 0.60 -16.70 26.67
CA SER A 111 1.99 -16.81 27.12
C SER A 111 3.03 -16.86 25.98
N SER A 112 2.61 -16.87 24.73
CA SER A 112 3.48 -16.95 23.55
C SER A 112 3.48 -15.68 22.72
N SER A 113 2.86 -14.61 23.20
CA SER A 113 2.95 -13.29 22.57
C SER A 113 4.40 -12.77 22.60
N SER A 114 4.83 -12.11 21.56
CA SER A 114 6.12 -11.43 21.48
C SER A 114 6.11 -10.29 20.49
N GLY A 115 6.96 -9.31 20.73
CA GLY A 115 7.06 -8.10 19.93
C GLY A 115 5.99 -7.08 20.26
N ASP A 116 6.17 -5.89 19.78
CA ASP A 116 5.32 -4.75 20.03
C ASP A 116 4.95 -4.05 18.74
N ILE A 117 3.91 -3.20 18.80
CA ILE A 117 3.54 -2.37 17.67
C ILE A 117 3.69 -0.90 18.08
N TYR A 118 4.41 -0.16 17.26
CA TYR A 118 4.70 1.25 17.49
C TYR A 118 4.19 2.11 16.34
N TYR A 119 4.00 3.39 16.62
CA TYR A 119 3.73 4.36 15.56
C TYR A 119 4.46 5.68 15.78
N HIS A 120 4.73 6.36 14.71
CA HIS A 120 5.14 7.76 14.68
C HIS A 120 4.44 8.48 13.54
N VAL A 121 3.95 9.71 13.82
CA VAL A 121 3.22 10.53 12.85
C VAL A 121 3.80 11.93 12.82
N ASN A 122 4.02 12.45 11.62
CA ASN A 122 4.39 13.84 11.37
C ASN A 122 3.61 14.41 10.16
N GLU A 123 3.89 15.64 9.73
CA GLU A 123 3.17 16.31 8.64
C GLU A 123 3.31 15.60 7.29
N ASP A 124 4.36 14.79 7.12
CA ASP A 124 4.67 14.12 5.85
C ASP A 124 4.15 12.69 5.78
N ARG A 125 4.08 11.99 6.94
CA ARG A 125 3.77 10.55 6.96
C ARG A 125 3.36 10.03 8.33
N ALA A 126 2.69 8.87 8.30
CA ALA A 126 2.49 7.99 9.44
C ALA A 126 3.29 6.69 9.19
N VAL A 127 4.08 6.27 10.18
CA VAL A 127 4.84 5.02 10.19
C VAL A 127 4.25 4.13 11.27
N ILE A 128 3.83 2.93 10.90
CA ILE A 128 3.37 1.89 11.82
C ILE A 128 4.42 0.78 11.77
N TRP A 129 5.00 0.45 12.90
CA TRP A 129 6.08 -0.52 13.01
C TRP A 129 5.65 -1.70 13.85
N PHE A 130 5.62 -2.87 13.24
CA PHE A 130 5.47 -4.17 13.88
C PHE A 130 6.88 -4.69 14.17
N ASP A 131 7.28 -4.65 15.45
CA ASP A 131 8.63 -4.93 15.92
C ASP A 131 8.71 -6.34 16.50
N ASP A 132 9.30 -7.25 15.74
CA ASP A 132 9.51 -8.65 16.14
C ASP A 132 8.23 -9.41 16.59
N VAL A 133 7.08 -9.05 16.00
CA VAL A 133 5.80 -9.69 16.33
C VAL A 133 5.80 -11.15 15.86
N VAL A 134 5.26 -12.05 16.68
CA VAL A 134 5.08 -13.49 16.36
C VAL A 134 3.68 -13.77 15.84
N ARG A 135 3.50 -14.96 15.25
CA ARG A 135 2.16 -15.52 15.00
C ARG A 135 1.58 -16.16 16.27
N TRP A 136 0.26 -16.30 16.28
CA TRP A 136 -0.46 -17.01 17.34
C TRP A 136 0.09 -18.41 17.60
N GLU A 137 -0.03 -18.88 18.86
CA GLU A 137 0.47 -20.18 19.31
C GLU A 137 -0.08 -21.38 18.52
N GLY A 138 0.82 -22.30 18.22
CA GLY A 138 0.47 -23.59 17.62
C GLY A 138 0.81 -23.71 16.14
N GLU A 139 1.18 -22.63 15.48
CA GLU A 139 1.62 -22.68 14.10
C GLU A 139 3.10 -23.08 14.02
N ALA A 140 3.39 -24.11 13.21
CA ALA A 140 4.74 -24.60 13.01
C ALA A 140 5.56 -23.59 12.20
N GLY A 141 6.66 -23.09 12.78
CA GLY A 141 7.58 -22.19 12.10
C GLY A 141 7.71 -20.84 12.79
N ALA A 142 7.60 -20.84 14.10
CA ALA A 142 7.74 -19.65 14.93
C ALA A 142 9.03 -18.89 14.63
N GLY A 143 8.92 -17.81 13.95
CA GLY A 143 9.88 -16.73 13.79
C GLY A 143 9.17 -15.44 14.08
N THR A 144 9.88 -14.34 13.96
CA THR A 144 9.38 -12.99 14.16
C THR A 144 9.19 -12.27 12.82
N TYR A 145 8.33 -11.27 12.84
CA TYR A 145 8.02 -10.43 11.69
C TYR A 145 8.26 -8.98 12.07
N ASP A 146 9.23 -8.37 11.40
CA ASP A 146 9.67 -7.02 11.63
C ASP A 146 9.48 -6.20 10.36
N PHE A 147 8.41 -5.37 10.35
CA PHE A 147 7.98 -4.64 9.17
C PHE A 147 7.29 -3.33 9.50
N GLN A 148 7.18 -2.47 8.51
CA GLN A 148 6.49 -1.19 8.59
C GLN A 148 5.41 -1.06 7.54
N ILE A 149 4.28 -0.44 7.92
CA ILE A 149 3.28 0.13 7.02
C ILE A 149 3.44 1.64 7.09
N VAL A 150 3.63 2.30 5.95
CA VAL A 150 3.88 3.75 5.87
C VAL A 150 2.85 4.41 4.97
N LEU A 151 2.12 5.39 5.51
CA LEU A 151 1.18 6.23 4.78
C LEU A 151 1.78 7.62 4.61
N TYR A 152 1.78 8.17 3.40
CA TYR A 152 2.31 9.49 3.11
C TYR A 152 1.20 10.51 2.84
N SER A 153 1.45 11.77 3.18
CA SER A 153 0.49 12.87 2.98
C SER A 153 0.11 13.12 1.51
N ASP A 154 0.90 12.60 0.56
CA ASP A 154 0.61 12.63 -0.87
C ASP A 154 -0.31 11.50 -1.37
N GLY A 155 -0.81 10.64 -0.46
CA GLY A 155 -1.69 9.51 -0.76
C GLY A 155 -0.97 8.22 -1.13
N LYS A 156 0.35 8.25 -1.20
CA LYS A 156 1.17 7.05 -1.39
C LYS A 156 1.22 6.23 -0.11
N PHE A 157 1.35 4.91 -0.24
CA PHE A 157 1.66 4.03 0.88
C PHE A 157 2.65 2.94 0.47
N LYS A 158 3.43 2.48 1.43
CA LYS A 158 4.39 1.41 1.22
C LYS A 158 4.53 0.52 2.44
N CYS A 159 5.07 -0.70 2.24
CA CYS A 159 5.52 -1.56 3.33
C CYS A 159 7.00 -1.87 3.17
N ASN A 160 7.72 -1.77 4.28
CA ASN A 160 9.13 -2.14 4.39
C ASN A 160 9.24 -3.38 5.27
N TYR A 161 10.00 -4.38 4.85
CA TYR A 161 10.24 -5.61 5.61
C TYR A 161 11.72 -5.69 5.97
N ARG A 162 12.06 -5.53 7.28
CA ARG A 162 13.42 -5.52 7.77
C ARG A 162 13.95 -6.93 7.98
N GLU A 163 13.28 -7.69 8.83
CA GLU A 163 13.65 -9.04 9.19
C GLU A 163 12.40 -9.92 9.34
N MET A 164 12.28 -10.90 8.48
CA MET A 164 11.15 -11.82 8.38
C MET A 164 11.69 -13.23 8.64
N THR A 165 11.84 -13.61 9.91
CA THR A 165 12.45 -14.91 10.29
C THR A 165 11.45 -16.06 10.32
N GLY A 166 10.16 -15.72 10.36
CA GLY A 166 9.07 -16.68 10.29
C GLY A 166 8.77 -17.18 8.88
N THR A 167 7.73 -17.99 8.75
CA THR A 167 7.24 -18.49 7.47
C THR A 167 6.55 -17.37 6.72
N THR A 168 7.04 -16.97 5.54
CA THR A 168 6.55 -15.82 4.78
C THR A 168 5.49 -16.13 3.73
N ASN A 169 4.99 -17.36 3.65
CA ASN A 169 3.99 -17.80 2.67
C ASN A 169 2.59 -18.01 3.29
N GLN A 170 2.29 -17.37 4.40
CA GLN A 170 1.01 -17.54 5.10
C GLN A 170 0.14 -16.29 5.06
N ALA A 171 0.72 -15.10 4.83
CA ALA A 171 0.03 -13.84 4.94
C ALA A 171 -0.70 -13.42 3.65
N THR A 172 -1.78 -12.66 3.83
CA THR A 172 -2.36 -11.84 2.77
C THR A 172 -1.71 -10.45 2.79
N ILE A 173 -1.23 -10.01 1.62
CA ILE A 173 -0.58 -8.71 1.42
C ILE A 173 -1.28 -7.98 0.28
N GLY A 174 -1.56 -6.69 0.47
CA GLY A 174 -2.24 -5.87 -0.52
C GLY A 174 -3.16 -4.82 0.10
N TRP A 175 -4.24 -4.47 -0.57
CA TRP A 175 -5.20 -3.46 -0.10
C TRP A 175 -6.56 -3.63 -0.75
N GLN A 176 -7.63 -3.11 -0.11
CA GLN A 176 -8.97 -3.10 -0.66
C GLN A 176 -9.84 -1.95 -0.16
N ASN A 177 -10.83 -1.57 -0.98
CA ASN A 177 -11.80 -0.53 -0.67
C ASN A 177 -12.80 -0.92 0.42
N GLY A 178 -13.63 0.05 0.87
CA GLY A 178 -14.64 -0.15 1.90
C GLY A 178 -15.78 -1.11 1.53
N LEU A 179 -15.97 -1.42 0.27
CA LEU A 179 -16.95 -2.39 -0.20
C LEU A 179 -16.39 -3.81 -0.33
N GLY A 180 -15.04 -3.96 -0.38
CA GLY A 180 -14.39 -5.23 -0.67
C GLY A 180 -14.63 -5.73 -2.10
N THR A 181 -14.77 -4.78 -3.03
CA THR A 181 -15.04 -5.04 -4.46
C THR A 181 -13.89 -4.63 -5.35
N GLU A 182 -13.01 -3.76 -4.86
CA GLU A 182 -11.85 -3.24 -5.58
C GLU A 182 -10.63 -3.27 -4.66
N GLY A 183 -9.47 -3.52 -5.24
CA GLY A 183 -8.19 -3.62 -4.54
C GLY A 183 -7.22 -4.50 -5.28
N THR A 184 -6.05 -4.67 -4.70
CA THR A 184 -4.98 -5.50 -5.26
C THR A 184 -4.49 -6.48 -4.20
N GLN A 185 -4.40 -7.75 -4.57
CA GLN A 185 -3.72 -8.78 -3.81
C GLN A 185 -2.32 -8.98 -4.38
N LEU A 186 -1.30 -8.75 -3.56
CA LEU A 186 0.09 -8.98 -3.91
C LEU A 186 0.53 -10.39 -3.52
N SER A 187 -0.01 -10.92 -2.43
CA SER A 187 0.26 -12.27 -1.93
C SER A 187 -0.91 -12.83 -1.13
N THR A 188 -0.99 -14.14 -1.06
CA THR A 188 -1.93 -14.89 -0.25
C THR A 188 -1.28 -16.17 0.28
N VAL A 189 -2.04 -16.96 1.03
CA VAL A 189 -1.59 -18.26 1.58
C VAL A 189 -1.02 -19.15 0.48
N GLY A 190 0.20 -19.62 0.70
CA GLY A 190 0.96 -20.47 -0.24
C GLY A 190 1.97 -19.73 -1.10
N GLU A 191 2.01 -18.40 -1.05
CA GLU A 191 2.90 -17.55 -1.84
C GLU A 191 3.87 -16.79 -0.92
N SER A 192 5.17 -16.87 -1.20
CA SER A 192 6.18 -16.03 -0.54
C SER A 192 6.46 -14.82 -1.38
N PHE A 193 5.95 -13.66 -0.95
CA PHE A 193 6.10 -12.38 -1.66
C PHE A 193 7.17 -11.49 -1.01
N VAL A 194 7.36 -11.60 0.30
CA VAL A 194 8.26 -10.74 1.07
C VAL A 194 9.52 -11.46 1.50
N SER A 195 10.60 -10.70 1.62
CA SER A 195 11.92 -11.14 2.08
C SER A 195 12.57 -10.06 2.95
N ASN A 196 13.72 -10.35 3.55
CA ASN A 196 14.47 -9.34 4.31
C ASN A 196 14.98 -8.22 3.40
N ASN A 197 14.90 -6.99 3.87
CA ASN A 197 15.28 -5.77 3.15
C ASN A 197 14.49 -5.57 1.83
N PHE A 198 13.22 -5.91 1.87
CA PHE A 198 12.29 -5.79 0.75
C PHE A 198 11.31 -4.64 0.99
N THR A 199 10.88 -3.96 -0.06
CA THR A 199 9.80 -2.98 -0.01
C THR A 199 8.90 -3.08 -1.24
N TRP A 200 7.63 -2.78 -1.06
CA TRP A 200 6.70 -2.45 -2.12
C TRP A 200 6.03 -1.11 -1.84
N GLU A 201 5.65 -0.42 -2.88
CA GLU A 201 4.99 0.88 -2.84
C GLU A 201 3.77 0.87 -3.75
N ALA A 202 2.68 1.48 -3.27
CA ALA A 202 1.50 1.77 -4.07
C ALA A 202 1.18 3.25 -4.02
N LYS A 203 0.78 3.80 -5.17
CA LYS A 203 0.39 5.21 -5.31
C LYS A 203 -0.67 5.35 -6.39
N THR A 204 -1.55 6.32 -6.21
CA THR A 204 -2.39 6.78 -7.30
C THR A 204 -1.60 7.77 -8.15
N PHE A 205 -1.74 7.69 -9.45
CA PHE A 205 -1.39 8.86 -10.25
C PHE A 205 -2.43 9.93 -9.96
N SER A 206 -1.98 11.02 -9.35
CA SER A 206 -2.82 12.20 -9.23
C SER A 206 -3.31 12.58 -10.62
N THR A 207 -4.64 12.60 -10.79
CA THR A 207 -5.27 13.31 -11.91
C THR A 207 -5.27 14.82 -11.65
N ALA A 208 -4.43 15.33 -10.73
CA ALA A 208 -4.12 16.74 -10.67
C ALA A 208 -3.75 17.12 -12.10
N SER A 209 -4.49 18.03 -12.68
CA SER A 209 -4.34 18.48 -14.06
C SER A 209 -2.87 18.67 -14.36
N ILE A 210 -2.26 17.71 -15.05
CA ILE A 210 -0.89 17.84 -15.51
C ILE A 210 -0.94 18.93 -16.59
N THR A 211 -0.75 20.18 -16.16
CA THR A 211 -0.90 21.35 -17.03
C THR A 211 0.21 21.45 -18.08
N TRP A 212 1.32 20.76 -17.85
CA TRP A 212 2.48 20.79 -18.71
C TRP A 212 2.52 19.68 -19.78
N LEU A 213 1.67 18.64 -19.67
CA LEU A 213 1.59 17.53 -20.63
C LEU A 213 0.16 17.39 -21.11
N THR A 214 -0.04 17.50 -22.43
CA THR A 214 -1.34 17.31 -23.07
C THR A 214 -1.23 16.17 -24.07
N LEU A 215 -2.23 15.28 -24.07
CA LEU A 215 -2.32 14.18 -25.03
C LEU A 215 -3.38 14.51 -26.09
N THR A 216 -3.06 14.15 -27.33
CA THR A 216 -3.99 14.22 -28.48
C THR A 216 -3.80 13.00 -29.35
N SER A 217 -4.78 12.70 -30.19
CA SER A 217 -4.72 11.65 -31.22
C SER A 217 -5.07 12.21 -32.59
N ASP A 218 -4.90 11.43 -33.66
CA ASP A 218 -5.20 11.82 -35.03
C ASP A 218 -6.69 12.19 -35.25
N ASP A 219 -7.60 11.59 -34.47
CA ASP A 219 -9.04 11.82 -34.54
C ASP A 219 -9.57 12.70 -33.37
N GLY A 220 -8.67 13.14 -32.50
CA GLY A 220 -9.00 13.94 -31.30
C GLY A 220 -9.59 13.14 -30.14
N SER A 221 -9.71 11.83 -30.25
CA SER A 221 -10.21 10.94 -29.19
C SER A 221 -9.07 10.12 -28.56
N LEU A 222 -9.00 10.13 -27.25
CA LEU A 222 -8.07 9.25 -26.50
C LEU A 222 -8.71 7.91 -26.12
N ASN A 223 -9.96 7.67 -26.56
CA ASN A 223 -10.68 6.44 -26.37
C ASN A 223 -11.18 5.92 -27.74
N GLY A 224 -11.06 4.63 -27.95
CA GLY A 224 -11.50 4.02 -29.22
C GLY A 224 -11.29 2.52 -29.23
N SER A 225 -11.59 1.90 -30.38
CA SER A 225 -11.29 0.49 -30.64
C SER A 225 -10.43 0.38 -31.87
N LEU A 226 -9.44 -0.51 -31.84
CA LEU A 226 -8.60 -0.87 -32.97
C LEU A 226 -8.97 -2.28 -33.45
N ALA A 227 -9.13 -2.46 -34.74
CA ALA A 227 -9.22 -3.80 -35.31
C ALA A 227 -7.85 -4.49 -35.29
N GLY A 228 -7.81 -5.81 -35.41
CA GLY A 228 -6.56 -6.56 -35.40
C GLY A 228 -5.59 -6.03 -36.48
N ASN A 229 -4.36 -5.76 -36.09
CA ASN A 229 -3.26 -5.16 -36.88
C ASN A 229 -3.43 -3.66 -37.23
N GLU A 230 -4.36 -2.95 -36.62
CA GLU A 230 -4.43 -1.48 -36.68
C GLU A 230 -3.57 -0.84 -35.59
N SER A 231 -3.18 0.41 -35.85
CA SER A 231 -2.44 1.25 -34.89
C SER A 231 -3.04 2.66 -34.86
N ALA A 232 -2.97 3.31 -33.72
CA ALA A 232 -3.30 4.72 -33.55
C ALA A 232 -2.08 5.48 -33.04
N ASN A 233 -1.97 6.76 -33.40
CA ASN A 233 -0.93 7.62 -32.89
C ASN A 233 -1.49 8.47 -31.76
N ILE A 234 -0.76 8.52 -30.65
CA ILE A 234 -0.98 9.44 -29.55
C ILE A 234 0.17 10.41 -29.51
N TYR A 235 -0.15 11.69 -29.53
CA TYR A 235 0.82 12.79 -29.48
C TYR A 235 0.86 13.37 -28.09
N ALA A 236 2.05 13.47 -27.51
CA ALA A 236 2.31 14.13 -26.24
C ALA A 236 2.89 15.52 -26.51
N GLN A 237 2.19 16.55 -26.08
CA GLN A 237 2.64 17.94 -26.18
C GLN A 237 3.05 18.44 -24.81
N VAL A 238 4.26 19.01 -24.72
CA VAL A 238 4.80 19.60 -23.50
C VAL A 238 4.64 21.12 -23.57
N VAL A 239 4.10 21.73 -22.50
CA VAL A 239 3.94 23.17 -22.30
C VAL A 239 4.78 23.59 -21.10
N THR A 240 5.76 24.45 -21.32
CA THR A 240 6.74 24.85 -20.28
C THR A 240 6.58 26.29 -19.78
N SER A 241 5.62 27.06 -20.31
CA SER A 241 5.51 28.50 -20.08
C SER A 241 5.29 28.89 -18.61
N ASP A 242 4.72 28.00 -17.81
CA ASP A 242 4.37 28.26 -16.41
C ASP A 242 5.10 27.34 -15.44
N LEU A 243 6.17 26.68 -15.92
CA LEU A 243 6.97 25.78 -15.10
C LEU A 243 8.21 26.49 -14.56
N GLU A 244 8.49 26.27 -13.29
CA GLU A 244 9.75 26.67 -12.67
C GLU A 244 10.88 25.71 -13.06
N GLN A 245 12.13 26.08 -12.78
CA GLN A 245 13.28 25.19 -12.98
C GLN A 245 13.12 23.96 -12.08
N GLY A 246 13.21 22.76 -12.68
CA GLY A 246 13.05 21.50 -11.95
C GLY A 246 12.76 20.33 -12.86
N ASP A 247 12.63 19.15 -12.25
CA ASP A 247 12.23 17.91 -12.93
C ASP A 247 10.74 17.65 -12.70
N TYR A 248 10.02 17.39 -13.80
CA TYR A 248 8.61 17.08 -13.81
C TYR A 248 8.42 15.69 -14.40
N THR A 249 7.65 14.85 -13.71
CA THR A 249 7.37 13.48 -14.15
C THR A 249 5.88 13.26 -14.35
N ALA A 250 5.54 12.47 -15.35
CA ALA A 250 4.18 12.02 -15.63
C ALA A 250 4.22 10.60 -16.20
N ALA A 251 3.08 9.90 -16.16
CA ALA A 251 2.91 8.65 -16.88
C ALA A 251 1.73 8.75 -17.84
N ILE A 252 1.91 8.23 -19.06
CA ILE A 252 0.84 8.03 -20.03
C ILE A 252 0.40 6.57 -19.91
N ASN A 253 -0.82 6.35 -19.40
CA ASN A 253 -1.36 5.02 -19.22
C ASN A 253 -2.21 4.62 -20.42
N ILE A 254 -1.91 3.47 -20.99
CA ILE A 254 -2.66 2.86 -22.09
C ILE A 254 -3.32 1.61 -21.53
N THR A 255 -4.64 1.61 -21.50
CA THR A 255 -5.44 0.50 -20.94
C THR A 255 -6.32 -0.10 -22.04
N SER A 256 -6.51 -1.42 -21.96
CA SER A 256 -7.43 -2.17 -22.81
C SER A 256 -8.08 -3.27 -21.98
N PRO A 257 -9.37 -3.59 -22.19
CA PRO A 257 -10.00 -4.73 -21.52
C PRO A 257 -9.39 -6.08 -21.94
N ASP A 258 -8.69 -6.14 -23.07
CA ASP A 258 -8.18 -7.38 -23.65
C ASP A 258 -6.64 -7.51 -23.58
N ALA A 259 -5.95 -6.59 -22.91
CA ALA A 259 -4.49 -6.59 -22.77
C ALA A 259 -4.04 -5.97 -21.46
N ASP A 260 -2.85 -6.37 -21.01
CA ASP A 260 -2.23 -5.76 -19.83
C ASP A 260 -2.00 -4.25 -20.04
N PRO A 261 -2.24 -3.42 -19.01
CA PRO A 261 -1.97 -1.99 -19.08
C PRO A 261 -0.50 -1.70 -19.40
N VAL A 262 -0.26 -0.66 -20.18
CA VAL A 262 1.09 -0.16 -20.45
C VAL A 262 1.22 1.26 -19.95
N ALA A 263 2.25 1.54 -19.14
CA ALA A 263 2.61 2.87 -18.70
C ALA A 263 3.86 3.35 -19.43
N VAL A 264 3.78 4.57 -19.98
CA VAL A 264 4.92 5.25 -20.61
C VAL A 264 5.32 6.42 -19.71
N SER A 265 6.47 6.32 -19.06
CA SER A 265 7.01 7.40 -18.24
C SER A 265 7.47 8.58 -19.11
N VAL A 266 7.10 9.79 -18.69
CA VAL A 266 7.52 11.05 -19.31
C VAL A 266 8.25 11.87 -18.27
N THR A 267 9.51 12.23 -18.55
CA THR A 267 10.29 13.13 -17.70
C THR A 267 10.62 14.39 -18.48
N LEU A 268 10.40 15.55 -17.87
CA LEU A 268 10.74 16.86 -18.39
C LEU A 268 11.67 17.56 -17.39
N THR A 269 12.85 17.93 -17.83
CA THR A 269 13.77 18.79 -17.07
C THR A 269 13.69 20.23 -17.60
N VAL A 270 13.27 21.17 -16.77
CA VAL A 270 13.28 22.61 -17.04
C VAL A 270 14.53 23.21 -16.42
N THR A 271 15.41 23.79 -17.26
CA THR A 271 16.73 24.36 -16.88
C THR A 271 16.74 25.88 -16.96
#